data_f47ad31baf060f71a75490b71927b2b3
#
_entry.id   f47ad31baf060f71a75490b71927b2b3
#
_cell.length_a   1.000
_cell.length_b   1.000
_cell.length_c   1.000
_cell.angle_alpha   90.00
_cell.angle_beta   90.00
_cell.angle_gamma   90.00
#
_symmetry.space_group_name_H-M   'P 1'
#
loop_
_entity.id
_entity.type
_entity.pdbx_description
1 polymer ?
#
loop_
_entity_poly.entity_id
_entity_poly.type
_entity_poly.pdbx_seq_one_letter_code
_entity_poly.pdbx_strand_id
1 'polypeptide(L)'
;MNKIAIIEDDIDICNMIAKFLENNKYIVHYALNGAEGIELCKSLVPDLIILDIMLPKLNGNDVLQRLRKFTNAPVIVVSAKTMVQTKIDLLKLGADDYMTKPFDLHELLARIEANLKRTSNTSCQNDTLTYRDIEINNSLVYIKEVLVSFTST
;
A
#
# COMPACT_ATOMS: atom_id res chain seq x y z
N MET A 1 -0.26 16.93 -7.87
CA MET A 1 -1.19 15.91 -7.40
C MET A 1 -0.53 14.55 -7.42
N ASN A 2 -0.74 13.79 -6.36
CA ASN A 2 -0.16 12.46 -6.29
C ASN A 2 -0.94 11.47 -7.15
N LYS A 3 -0.21 10.53 -7.75
CA LYS A 3 -0.78 9.51 -8.62
C LYS A 3 -0.87 8.19 -7.85
N ILE A 4 -2.03 7.55 -7.91
CA ILE A 4 -2.28 6.30 -7.22
C ILE A 4 -2.67 5.24 -8.25
N ALA A 5 -2.01 4.09 -8.19
CA ALA A 5 -2.36 2.93 -8.99
C ALA A 5 -3.10 1.93 -8.13
N ILE A 6 -4.19 1.38 -8.64
CA ILE A 6 -4.97 0.35 -7.96
C ILE A 6 -4.89 -0.93 -8.77
N ILE A 7 -4.52 -2.02 -8.12
CA ILE A 7 -4.49 -3.34 -8.77
C ILE A 7 -5.49 -4.21 -8.03
N GLU A 8 -6.67 -4.40 -8.63
CA GLU A 8 -7.82 -5.05 -8.02
C GLU A 8 -8.70 -5.61 -9.14
N ASP A 9 -9.10 -6.86 -9.02
CA ASP A 9 -9.88 -7.50 -10.09
C ASP A 9 -11.37 -7.15 -10.06
N ASP A 10 -11.88 -6.60 -8.97
CA ASP A 10 -13.30 -6.22 -8.86
C ASP A 10 -13.45 -4.78 -9.34
N ILE A 11 -14.07 -4.62 -10.51
CA ILE A 11 -14.23 -3.30 -11.12
C ILE A 11 -15.06 -2.35 -10.25
N ASP A 12 -16.03 -2.89 -9.51
CA ASP A 12 -16.86 -2.03 -8.65
C ASP A 12 -16.04 -1.47 -7.51
N ILE A 13 -15.14 -2.26 -6.95
CA ILE A 13 -14.25 -1.78 -5.89
C ILE A 13 -13.29 -0.75 -6.47
N CYS A 14 -12.74 -0.99 -7.65
CA CYS A 14 -11.87 -0.03 -8.31
C CYS A 14 -12.57 1.31 -8.51
N ASN A 15 -13.80 1.28 -9.02
CA ASN A 15 -14.56 2.51 -9.28
C ASN A 15 -14.88 3.23 -7.99
N MET A 16 -15.24 2.50 -6.94
CA MET A 16 -15.56 3.10 -5.66
C MET A 16 -14.35 3.82 -5.06
N ILE A 17 -13.20 3.13 -5.04
CA ILE A 17 -11.99 3.72 -4.51
C ILE A 17 -11.53 4.90 -5.37
N ALA A 18 -11.56 4.74 -6.69
CA ALA A 18 -11.10 5.78 -7.60
C ALA A 18 -11.92 7.05 -7.44
N LYS A 19 -13.24 6.92 -7.39
CA LYS A 19 -14.11 8.08 -7.25
C LYS A 19 -13.85 8.80 -5.93
N PHE A 20 -13.73 8.05 -4.85
CA PHE A 20 -13.46 8.63 -3.54
C PHE A 20 -12.13 9.37 -3.52
N LEU A 21 -11.08 8.76 -4.06
CA LEU A 21 -9.76 9.37 -4.05
C LEU A 21 -9.67 10.56 -5.00
N GLU A 22 -10.34 10.50 -6.15
CA GLU A 22 -10.37 11.63 -7.07
C GLU A 22 -11.05 12.83 -6.44
N ASN A 23 -12.09 12.61 -5.63
CA ASN A 23 -12.72 13.68 -4.88
C ASN A 23 -11.78 14.29 -3.84
N ASN A 24 -10.75 13.57 -3.45
CA ASN A 24 -9.75 14.03 -2.50
C ASN A 24 -8.45 14.48 -3.19
N LYS A 25 -8.54 14.82 -4.47
CA LYS A 25 -7.46 15.45 -5.23
C LYS A 25 -6.32 14.52 -5.62
N TYR A 26 -6.60 13.23 -5.79
CA TYR A 26 -5.63 12.29 -6.32
C TYR A 26 -5.92 11.97 -7.77
N ILE A 27 -4.89 11.63 -8.51
CA ILE A 27 -5.00 11.09 -9.86
C ILE A 27 -4.97 9.58 -9.73
N VAL A 28 -6.02 8.88 -10.20
CA VAL A 28 -6.16 7.45 -9.96
C VAL A 28 -6.29 6.70 -11.28
N HIS A 29 -5.53 5.64 -11.40
CA HIS A 29 -5.64 4.68 -12.48
C HIS A 29 -5.71 3.29 -11.88
N TYR A 30 -6.35 2.35 -12.56
CA TYR A 30 -6.44 0.98 -12.05
C TYR A 30 -6.22 -0.05 -13.14
N ALA A 31 -5.84 -1.24 -12.71
CA ALA A 31 -5.72 -2.41 -13.55
C ALA A 31 -6.46 -3.56 -12.88
N LEU A 32 -7.01 -4.46 -13.69
CA LEU A 32 -7.89 -5.52 -13.18
C LEU A 32 -7.17 -6.85 -12.97
N ASN A 33 -5.88 -6.90 -13.25
CA ASN A 33 -5.09 -8.10 -12.96
C ASN A 33 -3.63 -7.70 -12.71
N GLY A 34 -2.84 -8.66 -12.22
CA GLY A 34 -1.47 -8.39 -11.82
C GLY A 34 -0.56 -7.98 -12.97
N ALA A 35 -0.69 -8.65 -14.11
CA ALA A 35 0.17 -8.35 -15.25
C ALA A 35 -0.06 -6.93 -15.76
N GLU A 36 -1.34 -6.56 -15.92
CA GLU A 36 -1.68 -5.20 -16.34
C GLU A 36 -1.29 -4.19 -15.29
N GLY A 37 -1.40 -4.57 -14.00
CA GLY A 37 -1.01 -3.70 -12.92
C GLY A 37 0.47 -3.36 -12.92
N ILE A 38 1.30 -4.35 -13.21
CA ILE A 38 2.74 -4.14 -13.30
C ILE A 38 3.06 -3.17 -14.45
N GLU A 39 2.43 -3.38 -15.61
CA GLU A 39 2.64 -2.49 -16.75
C GLU A 39 2.12 -1.08 -16.46
N LEU A 40 0.98 -0.98 -15.80
CA LEU A 40 0.45 0.32 -15.40
C LEU A 40 1.44 1.06 -14.50
N CYS A 41 2.01 0.38 -13.54
CA CYS A 41 2.95 1.02 -12.63
C CYS A 41 4.24 1.45 -13.32
N LYS A 42 4.67 0.70 -14.34
CA LYS A 42 5.84 1.10 -15.10
C LYS A 42 5.60 2.39 -15.90
N SER A 43 4.43 2.51 -16.51
CA SER A 43 4.14 3.67 -17.34
C SER A 43 3.66 4.88 -16.55
N LEU A 44 2.88 4.66 -15.50
CA LEU A 44 2.31 5.75 -14.69
C LEU A 44 3.33 6.32 -13.70
N VAL A 45 4.22 5.49 -13.20
CA VAL A 45 5.14 5.85 -12.12
C VAL A 45 4.36 6.44 -10.95
N PRO A 46 3.52 5.63 -10.29
CA PRO A 46 2.65 6.14 -9.23
C PRO A 46 3.42 6.51 -7.97
N ASP A 47 2.81 7.37 -7.19
CA ASP A 47 3.36 7.77 -5.89
C ASP A 47 2.97 6.77 -4.80
N LEU A 48 1.91 6.00 -5.03
CA LEU A 48 1.45 4.97 -4.10
C LEU A 48 0.66 3.91 -4.88
N ILE A 49 0.73 2.68 -4.41
CA ILE A 49 0.05 1.54 -5.05
C ILE A 49 -0.85 0.87 -4.03
N ILE A 50 -2.10 0.62 -4.44
CA ILE A 50 -3.05 -0.19 -3.67
C ILE A 50 -3.15 -1.53 -4.37
N LEU A 51 -2.84 -2.61 -3.65
CA LEU A 51 -2.71 -3.94 -4.25
C LEU A 51 -3.59 -4.94 -3.53
N ASP A 52 -4.50 -5.58 -4.26
CA ASP A 52 -5.25 -6.72 -3.74
C ASP A 52 -4.38 -7.96 -3.85
N ILE A 53 -4.22 -8.67 -2.74
CA ILE A 53 -3.35 -9.84 -2.71
C ILE A 53 -4.00 -11.05 -3.38
N MET A 54 -5.33 -11.09 -3.45
CA MET A 54 -6.06 -12.23 -3.98
C MET A 54 -6.49 -11.99 -5.42
N LEU A 55 -5.49 -11.88 -6.29
CA LEU A 55 -5.74 -11.67 -7.72
C LEU A 55 -5.77 -13.01 -8.47
N PRO A 56 -6.53 -13.10 -9.57
CA PRO A 56 -6.51 -14.30 -10.41
C PRO A 56 -5.17 -14.37 -11.16
N LYS A 57 -4.77 -15.57 -11.53
CA LYS A 57 -3.58 -15.86 -12.35
C LYS A 57 -2.29 -15.54 -11.62
N LEU A 58 -1.94 -14.25 -11.54
CA LEU A 58 -0.73 -13.80 -10.87
C LEU A 58 -1.13 -13.25 -9.52
N ASN A 59 -0.75 -13.93 -8.44
CA ASN A 59 -1.18 -13.51 -7.11
C ASN A 59 -0.43 -12.27 -6.64
N GLY A 60 -0.96 -11.64 -5.59
CA GLY A 60 -0.42 -10.37 -5.10
C GLY A 60 1.01 -10.47 -4.60
N ASN A 61 1.42 -11.62 -4.05
CA ASN A 61 2.80 -11.78 -3.60
C ASN A 61 3.78 -11.63 -4.75
N ASP A 62 3.46 -12.27 -5.88
CA ASP A 62 4.30 -12.18 -7.06
C ASP A 62 4.30 -10.79 -7.64
N VAL A 63 3.13 -10.14 -7.65
CA VAL A 63 3.02 -8.75 -8.12
C VAL A 63 3.89 -7.85 -7.27
N LEU A 64 3.81 -7.98 -5.96
CA LEU A 64 4.58 -7.15 -5.03
C LEU A 64 6.09 -7.32 -5.27
N GLN A 65 6.54 -8.56 -5.42
CA GLN A 65 7.96 -8.81 -5.68
C GLN A 65 8.42 -8.16 -6.97
N ARG A 66 7.60 -8.26 -8.03
CA ARG A 66 7.95 -7.66 -9.31
C ARG A 66 7.94 -6.14 -9.25
N LEU A 67 6.99 -5.56 -8.54
CA LEU A 67 6.94 -4.11 -8.37
C LEU A 67 8.20 -3.60 -7.67
N ARG A 68 8.69 -4.32 -6.68
CA ARG A 68 9.85 -3.89 -5.92
C ARG A 68 11.14 -3.91 -6.73
N LYS A 69 11.14 -4.54 -7.90
CA LYS A 69 12.33 -4.53 -8.77
C LYS A 69 12.51 -3.17 -9.47
N PHE A 70 11.47 -2.35 -9.56
CA PHE A 70 11.58 -1.09 -10.30
C PHE A 70 10.95 0.11 -9.58
N THR A 71 10.30 -0.06 -8.44
CA THR A 71 9.71 1.08 -7.74
C THR A 71 9.82 0.92 -6.23
N ASN A 72 10.02 2.05 -5.57
CA ASN A 72 10.00 2.14 -4.11
C ASN A 72 8.73 2.81 -3.60
N ALA A 73 7.76 3.03 -4.47
CA ALA A 73 6.49 3.64 -4.05
C ALA A 73 5.85 2.79 -2.96
N PRO A 74 5.26 3.43 -1.94
CA PRO A 74 4.58 2.66 -0.89
C PRO A 74 3.45 1.82 -1.47
N VAL A 75 3.33 0.59 -0.97
CA VAL A 75 2.29 -0.35 -1.37
C VAL A 75 1.43 -0.66 -0.16
N ILE A 76 0.13 -0.38 -0.28
CA ILE A 76 -0.86 -0.77 0.72
C ILE A 76 -1.56 -2.00 0.18
N VAL A 77 -1.40 -3.12 0.88
CA VAL A 77 -2.06 -4.36 0.48
C VAL A 77 -3.45 -4.40 1.10
N VAL A 78 -4.45 -4.73 0.29
CA VAL A 78 -5.83 -4.87 0.75
C VAL A 78 -6.27 -6.29 0.43
N SER A 79 -6.78 -7.02 1.42
CA SER A 79 -7.13 -8.42 1.20
C SER A 79 -8.19 -8.89 2.18
N ALA A 80 -8.96 -9.91 1.76
CA ALA A 80 -9.89 -10.57 2.66
C ALA A 80 -9.18 -11.49 3.67
N LYS A 81 -7.90 -11.79 3.45
CA LYS A 81 -7.13 -12.63 4.37
C LYS A 81 -6.79 -11.87 5.65
N THR A 82 -7.06 -12.51 6.78
CA THR A 82 -6.87 -11.86 8.09
C THR A 82 -5.76 -12.51 8.92
N MET A 83 -5.09 -13.54 8.40
CA MET A 83 -4.08 -14.25 9.17
C MET A 83 -2.85 -13.39 9.42
N VAL A 84 -2.40 -13.39 10.67
CA VAL A 84 -1.24 -12.60 11.09
C VAL A 84 0.00 -12.99 10.28
N GLN A 85 0.19 -14.28 10.03
CA GLN A 85 1.35 -14.75 9.29
C GLN A 85 1.38 -14.17 7.88
N THR A 86 0.22 -14.07 7.23
CA THR A 86 0.13 -13.46 5.89
C THR A 86 0.57 -12.00 5.93
N LYS A 87 0.15 -11.25 6.95
CA LYS A 87 0.57 -9.86 7.11
C LYS A 87 2.08 -9.75 7.24
N ILE A 88 2.68 -10.61 8.07
CA ILE A 88 4.12 -10.60 8.29
C ILE A 88 4.85 -10.90 6.98
N ASP A 89 4.38 -11.92 6.26
CA ASP A 89 5.00 -12.31 5.00
C ASP A 89 4.98 -11.17 3.98
N LEU A 90 3.84 -10.48 3.88
CA LEU A 90 3.70 -9.38 2.93
C LEU A 90 4.58 -8.19 3.30
N LEU A 91 4.68 -7.87 4.57
CA LEU A 91 5.55 -6.80 5.02
C LEU A 91 7.02 -7.13 4.74
N LYS A 92 7.41 -8.39 4.91
CA LYS A 92 8.77 -8.83 4.58
C LYS A 92 9.05 -8.72 3.09
N LEU A 93 8.02 -8.92 2.25
CA LEU A 93 8.19 -8.81 0.79
C LEU A 93 8.23 -7.38 0.31
N GLY A 94 7.96 -6.42 1.18
CA GLY A 94 8.08 -5.02 0.82
C GLY A 94 6.78 -4.23 0.83
N ALA A 95 5.70 -4.78 1.38
CA ALA A 95 4.49 -4.00 1.58
C ALA A 95 4.71 -3.01 2.72
N ASP A 96 4.15 -1.82 2.56
CA ASP A 96 4.29 -0.76 3.56
C ASP A 96 3.14 -0.75 4.55
N ASP A 97 1.99 -1.31 4.15
CA ASP A 97 0.81 -1.33 5.00
C ASP A 97 -0.10 -2.46 4.55
N TYR A 98 -1.05 -2.81 5.41
CA TYR A 98 -1.96 -3.92 5.16
C TYR A 98 -3.33 -3.59 5.72
N MET A 99 -4.37 -3.75 4.89
CA MET A 99 -5.76 -3.58 5.33
C MET A 99 -6.57 -4.81 4.99
N THR A 100 -7.49 -5.19 5.87
CA THR A 100 -8.38 -6.32 5.60
C THR A 100 -9.71 -5.82 5.05
N LYS A 101 -10.28 -6.57 4.10
CA LYS A 101 -11.61 -6.30 3.58
C LYS A 101 -12.66 -6.90 4.53
N PRO A 102 -13.80 -6.27 4.73
CA PRO A 102 -14.18 -4.95 4.22
C PRO A 102 -13.45 -3.82 4.96
N PHE A 103 -13.18 -2.73 4.29
CA PHE A 103 -12.46 -1.60 4.89
C PHE A 103 -13.26 -0.32 4.70
N ASP A 104 -12.93 0.66 5.53
CA ASP A 104 -13.53 1.99 5.46
C ASP A 104 -12.70 2.85 4.52
N LEU A 105 -13.36 3.57 3.61
CA LEU A 105 -12.65 4.44 2.67
C LEU A 105 -11.90 5.56 3.39
N HIS A 106 -12.43 6.05 4.49
CA HIS A 106 -11.74 7.08 5.27
C HIS A 106 -10.49 6.54 5.94
N GLU A 107 -10.52 5.26 6.38
CA GLU A 107 -9.33 4.61 6.90
C GLU A 107 -8.29 4.45 5.80
N LEU A 108 -8.73 4.05 4.60
CA LEU A 108 -7.82 3.92 3.46
C LEU A 108 -7.16 5.26 3.14
N LEU A 109 -7.95 6.33 3.11
CA LEU A 109 -7.40 7.66 2.85
C LEU A 109 -6.38 8.06 3.90
N ALA A 110 -6.66 7.81 5.17
CA ALA A 110 -5.73 8.13 6.24
C ALA A 110 -4.41 7.38 6.08
N ARG A 111 -4.46 6.11 5.68
CA ARG A 111 -3.25 5.32 5.47
C ARG A 111 -2.49 5.79 4.23
N ILE A 112 -3.20 6.19 3.18
CA ILE A 112 -2.57 6.77 1.98
C ILE A 112 -1.81 8.02 2.37
N GLU A 113 -2.46 8.93 3.09
CA GLU A 113 -1.83 10.19 3.50
C GLU A 113 -0.62 9.95 4.39
N ALA A 114 -0.74 9.01 5.33
CA ALA A 114 0.37 8.69 6.22
C ALA A 114 1.57 8.13 5.46
N ASN A 115 1.32 7.24 4.49
CA ASN A 115 2.39 6.63 3.72
C ASN A 115 3.05 7.64 2.80
N LEU A 116 2.28 8.52 2.18
CA LEU A 116 2.84 9.56 1.32
C LEU A 116 3.63 10.57 2.12
N LYS A 117 3.15 10.94 3.29
CA LYS A 117 3.85 11.88 4.15
C LYS A 117 5.17 11.29 4.64
N ARG A 118 5.18 10.01 5.02
CA ARG A 118 6.40 9.34 5.46
C ARG A 118 7.45 9.33 4.37
N THR A 119 7.05 9.05 3.14
CA THR A 119 7.96 9.03 2.00
C THR A 119 8.54 10.42 1.74
N SER A 120 7.72 11.45 1.80
CA SER A 120 8.18 12.84 1.61
C SER A 120 9.16 13.24 2.70
N ASN A 121 8.84 12.91 3.95
CA ASN A 121 9.72 13.23 5.06
C ASN A 121 11.06 12.53 4.94
N THR A 122 11.05 11.27 4.51
CA THR A 122 12.27 10.51 4.28
C THR A 122 13.11 11.18 3.20
N SER A 123 12.48 11.66 2.15
CA SER A 123 13.18 12.37 1.08
C SER A 123 13.82 13.65 1.57
N CYS A 124 13.12 14.36 2.44
CA CYS A 124 13.61 15.64 2.92
C CYS A 124 14.67 15.51 4.00
N GLN A 125 14.65 14.41 4.72
CA GLN A 125 15.48 14.24 5.90
C GLN A 125 16.29 12.97 5.86
N ASN A 126 17.01 12.80 4.84
CA ASN A 126 17.82 11.61 4.70
C ASN A 126 18.85 11.47 5.82
N ASP A 127 19.03 12.48 6.62
CA ASP A 127 20.03 12.44 7.65
C ASP A 127 19.50 11.99 8.99
N THR A 128 18.28 11.97 9.14
CA THR A 128 17.79 11.67 10.43
C THR A 128 17.24 10.31 10.58
N LEU A 129 17.22 10.40 10.84
CA LEU A 129 16.74 9.56 11.30
C LEU A 129 16.50 8.87 12.08
N THR A 130 16.47 8.95 12.41
CA THR A 130 16.31 8.33 13.08
C THR A 130 15.47 7.82 13.70
N TYR A 131 15.19 7.70 13.65
CA TYR A 131 14.53 7.13 14.30
C TYR A 131 13.93 6.36 14.69
N ARG A 132 13.74 6.27 14.67
CA ARG A 132 13.16 5.56 15.11
C ARG A 132 12.53 4.95 15.42
N ASP A 133 12.41 5.13 15.37
CA ASP A 133 11.76 4.59 15.71
C ASP A 133 10.87 4.27 15.90
N ILE A 134 10.79 4.76 15.98
CA ILE A 134 10.04 4.46 16.37
C ILE A 134 9.11 4.11 16.24
N GLU A 135 9.04 4.26 15.81
CA GLU A 135 8.32 3.82 15.84
C GLU A 135 7.75 3.14 15.78
N ILE A 136 7.86 3.29 15.54
CA ILE A 136 7.46 2.61 15.64
C ILE A 136 6.69 2.23 15.87
N ASN A 137 6.39 2.66 15.73
CA ASN A 137 5.77 2.27 16.14
C ASN A 137 4.80 2.05 16.14
N ASN A 138 4.42 2.68 15.79
CA ASN A 138 3.68 2.29 15.92
C ASN A 138 3.18 1.72 15.46
N SER A 139 3.34 1.70 14.75
CA SER A 139 3.06 0.98 14.40
C SER A 139 3.33 0.35 14.41
N LEU A 140 3.87 0.57 14.15
CA LEU A 140 4.23 -0.14 14.41
C LEU A 140 4.12 -0.42 15.12
N VAL A 141 4.04 0.26 15.11
CA VAL A 141 4.03 -0.10 15.88
C VAL A 141 3.45 -0.58 16.12
N TYR A 142 3.10 -0.29 15.74
CA TYR A 142 2.82 -0.95 15.82
C TYR A 142 3.16 -1.60 15.80
N ILE A 143 3.71 -1.46 15.21
CA ILE A 143 4.08 -2.13 15.10
C ILE A 143 4.30 -2.34 15.68
N LYS A 144 4.54 -1.84 15.80
CA LYS A 144 4.83 -2.04 16.43
C LYS A 144 4.08 -2.22 17.11
N GLU A 145 3.58 -1.79 17.13
CA GLU A 145 3.03 -2.14 17.68
C GLU A 145 2.52 -2.72 17.51
N VAL A 146 2.65 -2.82 16.73
CA VAL A 146 2.48 -3.51 16.43
C VAL A 146 2.87 -4.04 16.41
N LEU A 147 3.36 -3.84 16.01
CA LEU A 147 3.85 -4.31 16.00
C LEU A 147 3.71 -4.45 16.57
N VAL A 148 3.57 -4.08 16.62
CA VAL A 148 3.42 -4.13 17.16
C VAL A 148 2.62 -4.09 17.26
N SER A 149 2.12 -3.78 17.03
CA SER A 149 1.67 -3.79 16.99
C SER A 149 1.53 -4.01 16.61
N PHE A 150 2.08 -3.93 15.87
CA PHE A 150 2.54 -4.09 15.56
C PHE A 150 2.72 -4.19 15.80
N THR A 151 2.81 -4.05 15.71
CA THR A 151 3.19 -3.91 16.03
C THR A 151 2.89 -3.52 16.33
N SER A 152 2.64 -3.05 16.33
CA SER A 152 2.63 -2.71 16.82
C SER A 152 2.18 -2.49 16.89
N THR A 153 2.03 -2.05 16.52
CA THR A 153 2.02 -1.83 16.72
C THR A 153 1.86 -1.79 16.88
#